data_75a83ca6702a4e3dcddcf2cd7271e735
#
_entry.id   75a83ca6702a4e3dcddcf2cd7271e735
#
_cell.length_a   1.000
_cell.length_b   1.000
_cell.length_c   1.000
_cell.angle_alpha   90.00
_cell.angle_beta   90.00
_cell.angle_gamma   90.00
#
_symmetry.space_group_name_H-M   'P 1'
#
loop_
_entity.id
_entity.type
_entity.pdbx_description
1 polymer ?
#
loop_
_entity_poly.entity_id
_entity_poly.type
_entity_poly.pdbx_seq_one_letter_code
_entity_poly.pdbx_strand_id
1 'polypeptide(L)'
;MKELLLALPAGMSTEGEKFGLIRACMAYRVGPGPRLLGARLPAGLRGGVMQLDCAGFDGDGDPVDCCRQILGECRRRGFKGIVCDFEGAPSDCLMKLVTILDRNCAAQGRTLYVPESYAASAPAGRVLISSVLTHGTLERRLLGAAERYGKERTVLAVEWVREDFPLPAGGRGRPLAQEELENLIRRLEPAVFFDKGLCAHYFTYMVGPKAYFVLFDTPRSVREKLDLANRLGIRGALLPGPEIEPHLDEIFRSDL
;
A
#
# COMPACT_ATOMS: atom_id res chain seq x y z
N MET A 1 -6.45 15.37 -2.62
CA MET A 1 -5.24 14.65 -3.10
C MET A 1 -5.18 14.69 -4.61
N LYS A 2 -3.97 14.68 -5.18
CA LYS A 2 -3.79 14.77 -6.65
C LYS A 2 -3.72 13.40 -7.33
N GLU A 3 -3.60 12.31 -6.57
CA GLU A 3 -3.25 11.01 -7.11
C GLU A 3 -3.72 9.89 -6.19
N LEU A 4 -4.57 9.05 -6.71
CA LEU A 4 -5.11 7.88 -6.01
C LEU A 4 -4.82 6.63 -6.84
N LEU A 5 -4.07 5.70 -6.27
CA LEU A 5 -3.73 4.42 -6.87
C LEU A 5 -4.56 3.32 -6.23
N LEU A 6 -5.04 2.37 -7.04
CA LEU A 6 -5.73 1.17 -6.58
C LEU A 6 -4.95 -0.07 -7.01
N ALA A 7 -4.35 -0.77 -6.05
CA ALA A 7 -3.57 -1.98 -6.26
C ALA A 7 -4.47 -3.17 -6.57
N LEU A 8 -4.43 -3.68 -7.79
CA LEU A 8 -5.35 -4.73 -8.26
C LEU A 8 -4.59 -5.94 -8.81
N PRO A 9 -4.95 -7.15 -8.37
CA PRO A 9 -4.46 -8.39 -8.97
C PRO A 9 -4.69 -8.45 -10.47
N ALA A 10 -3.89 -9.26 -11.16
CA ALA A 10 -4.04 -9.51 -12.58
C ALA A 10 -5.44 -10.05 -12.91
N GLY A 11 -6.12 -9.40 -13.84
CA GLY A 11 -7.45 -9.82 -14.29
C GLY A 11 -8.63 -9.38 -13.43
N MET A 12 -8.41 -8.78 -12.27
CA MET A 12 -9.49 -8.18 -11.49
C MET A 12 -10.05 -6.96 -12.22
N SER A 13 -11.36 -6.94 -12.46
CA SER A 13 -12.08 -5.76 -12.94
C SER A 13 -12.24 -4.74 -11.83
N THR A 14 -12.45 -3.48 -12.19
CA THR A 14 -12.67 -2.41 -11.22
C THR A 14 -13.62 -1.35 -11.77
N GLU A 15 -14.40 -0.77 -10.90
CA GLU A 15 -15.14 0.47 -11.14
C GLU A 15 -14.36 1.72 -10.67
N GLY A 16 -13.16 1.54 -10.10
CA GLY A 16 -12.33 2.60 -9.54
C GLY A 16 -12.08 3.78 -10.48
N GLU A 17 -12.07 3.55 -11.79
CA GLU A 17 -11.93 4.61 -12.80
C GLU A 17 -13.05 5.67 -12.71
N LYS A 18 -14.26 5.29 -12.30
CA LYS A 18 -15.39 6.21 -12.08
C LYS A 18 -15.10 7.22 -10.95
N PHE A 19 -14.21 6.85 -10.05
CA PHE A 19 -13.77 7.66 -8.91
C PHE A 19 -12.40 8.32 -9.13
N GLY A 20 -11.86 8.25 -10.35
CA GLY A 20 -10.55 8.80 -10.69
C GLY A 20 -9.36 8.01 -10.16
N LEU A 21 -9.57 6.75 -9.77
CA LEU A 21 -8.51 5.88 -9.29
C LEU A 21 -7.67 5.35 -10.46
N ILE A 22 -6.35 5.37 -10.28
CA ILE A 22 -5.38 4.84 -11.23
C ILE A 22 -5.05 3.40 -10.85
N ARG A 23 -5.25 2.46 -11.78
CA ARG A 23 -4.89 1.06 -11.55
C ARG A 23 -3.38 0.90 -11.30
N ALA A 24 -3.00 0.26 -10.18
CA ALA A 24 -1.68 -0.31 -9.95
C ALA A 24 -1.77 -1.83 -10.16
N CYS A 25 -1.12 -2.32 -11.22
CA CYS A 25 -1.28 -3.71 -11.68
C CYS A 25 -0.34 -4.65 -10.91
N MET A 26 -0.89 -5.45 -9.99
CA MET A 26 -0.20 -6.46 -9.18
C MET A 26 0.01 -7.74 -9.99
N ALA A 27 0.93 -7.71 -10.93
CA ALA A 27 1.17 -8.83 -11.83
C ALA A 27 2.65 -9.14 -12.05
N TYR A 28 3.53 -8.42 -11.39
CA TYR A 28 4.96 -8.48 -11.67
C TYR A 28 5.77 -8.68 -10.40
N ARG A 29 6.89 -9.37 -10.55
CA ARG A 29 7.77 -9.74 -9.45
C ARG A 29 9.23 -9.71 -9.89
N VAL A 30 10.12 -9.31 -8.99
CA VAL A 30 11.55 -9.58 -9.10
C VAL A 30 11.80 -11.00 -8.62
N GLY A 31 12.19 -11.88 -9.54
CA GLY A 31 12.52 -13.27 -9.21
C GLY A 31 14.01 -13.48 -8.97
N PRO A 32 14.43 -14.73 -8.64
CA PRO A 32 15.82 -15.09 -8.39
C PRO A 32 16.73 -14.74 -9.58
N GLY A 33 17.98 -14.33 -9.27
CA GLY A 33 18.95 -13.88 -10.27
C GLY A 33 18.45 -12.66 -11.03
N PRO A 34 18.16 -11.57 -10.37
CA PRO A 34 17.19 -10.49 -10.60
C PRO A 34 16.66 -10.45 -12.04
N ARG A 35 15.46 -10.97 -12.21
CA ARG A 35 14.74 -10.97 -13.49
C ARG A 35 13.27 -10.63 -13.29
N LEU A 36 12.66 -10.01 -14.29
CA LEU A 36 11.23 -9.72 -14.26
C LEU A 36 10.43 -10.99 -14.50
N LEU A 37 9.62 -11.37 -13.53
CA LEU A 37 8.57 -12.38 -13.67
C LEU A 37 7.23 -11.65 -13.77
N GLY A 38 6.35 -12.12 -14.66
CA GLY A 38 5.03 -11.52 -14.84
C GLY A 38 3.95 -12.59 -14.93
N ALA A 39 2.80 -12.33 -14.31
CA ALA A 39 1.60 -13.10 -14.54
C ALA A 39 1.05 -12.83 -15.96
N ARG A 40 0.28 -13.79 -16.49
CA ARG A 40 -0.38 -13.61 -17.78
C ARG A 40 -1.47 -12.55 -17.65
N LEU A 41 -1.25 -11.41 -18.29
CA LEU A 41 -2.21 -10.31 -18.33
C LEU A 41 -3.07 -10.33 -19.59
N PRO A 42 -4.33 -9.88 -19.51
CA PRO A 42 -5.16 -9.65 -20.68
C PRO A 42 -4.44 -8.78 -21.72
N ALA A 43 -4.59 -9.12 -22.99
CA ALA A 43 -3.90 -8.40 -24.08
C ALA A 43 -4.28 -6.91 -24.15
N GLY A 44 -5.53 -6.59 -23.80
CA GLY A 44 -6.07 -5.22 -23.80
C GLY A 44 -5.71 -4.38 -22.60
N LEU A 45 -5.10 -4.96 -21.54
CA LEU A 45 -4.75 -4.20 -20.33
C LEU A 45 -3.58 -3.28 -20.63
N ARG A 46 -3.84 -1.97 -20.59
CA ARG A 46 -2.86 -0.90 -20.87
C ARG A 46 -3.07 0.27 -19.92
N GLY A 47 -2.02 1.07 -19.73
CA GLY A 47 -2.06 2.26 -18.87
C GLY A 47 -2.01 1.93 -17.38
N GLY A 48 -2.22 2.94 -16.53
CA GLY A 48 -2.01 2.82 -15.09
C GLY A 48 -0.54 2.74 -14.70
N VAL A 49 -0.22 2.04 -13.61
CA VAL A 49 1.13 1.81 -13.12
C VAL A 49 1.41 0.31 -12.93
N MET A 50 2.67 -0.10 -13.06
CA MET A 50 3.10 -1.45 -12.75
C MET A 50 3.31 -1.55 -11.24
N GLN A 51 2.79 -2.58 -10.58
CA GLN A 51 3.20 -2.94 -9.21
C GLN A 51 4.12 -4.15 -9.26
N LEU A 52 5.23 -4.06 -8.56
CA LEU A 52 6.36 -4.99 -8.60
C LEU A 52 6.67 -5.45 -7.18
N ASP A 53 6.44 -6.71 -6.88
CA ASP A 53 6.83 -7.34 -5.62
C ASP A 53 8.20 -8.02 -5.71
N CYS A 54 8.75 -8.45 -4.57
CA CYS A 54 10.01 -9.19 -4.49
C CYS A 54 9.88 -10.53 -3.75
N ALA A 55 8.68 -11.09 -3.67
CA ALA A 55 8.48 -12.36 -2.99
C ALA A 55 9.28 -13.48 -3.67
N GLY A 56 10.11 -14.18 -2.88
CA GLY A 56 10.99 -15.24 -3.37
C GLY A 56 12.24 -14.77 -4.12
N PHE A 57 12.57 -13.47 -4.04
CA PHE A 57 13.87 -12.97 -4.50
C PHE A 57 14.97 -13.43 -3.54
N ASP A 58 16.10 -13.92 -4.10
CA ASP A 58 17.22 -14.51 -3.36
C ASP A 58 18.23 -13.48 -2.81
N GLY A 59 18.09 -12.23 -3.19
CA GLY A 59 18.96 -11.13 -2.73
C GLY A 59 20.20 -10.86 -3.60
N ASP A 60 20.55 -11.77 -4.50
CA ASP A 60 21.81 -11.76 -5.26
C ASP A 60 21.65 -11.35 -6.73
N GLY A 61 22.77 -10.96 -7.35
CA GLY A 61 22.89 -10.74 -8.78
C GLY A 61 23.00 -9.27 -9.20
N ASP A 62 23.08 -9.03 -10.52
CA ASP A 62 23.11 -7.69 -11.11
C ASP A 62 21.73 -7.30 -11.66
N PRO A 63 21.09 -6.25 -11.11
CA PRO A 63 19.73 -5.89 -11.49
C PRO A 63 19.62 -5.11 -12.82
N VAL A 64 20.72 -4.86 -13.54
CA VAL A 64 20.69 -4.05 -14.76
C VAL A 64 19.76 -4.62 -15.82
N ASP A 65 19.82 -5.93 -16.07
CA ASP A 65 18.94 -6.59 -17.04
C ASP A 65 17.49 -6.63 -16.59
N CYS A 66 17.25 -6.85 -15.30
CA CYS A 66 15.91 -6.76 -14.70
C CYS A 66 15.31 -5.37 -14.92
N CYS A 67 16.07 -4.31 -14.66
CA CYS A 67 15.63 -2.94 -14.91
C CYS A 67 15.25 -2.74 -16.38
N ARG A 68 16.05 -3.25 -17.33
CA ARG A 68 15.77 -3.17 -18.76
C ARG A 68 14.46 -3.89 -19.12
N GLN A 69 14.20 -5.06 -18.55
CA GLN A 69 12.96 -5.83 -18.74
C GLN A 69 11.75 -5.06 -18.18
N ILE A 70 11.85 -4.50 -16.97
CA ILE A 70 10.81 -3.69 -16.34
C ILE A 70 10.44 -2.49 -17.21
N LEU A 71 11.42 -1.70 -17.65
CA LEU A 71 11.20 -0.52 -18.48
C LEU A 71 10.68 -0.89 -19.88
N GLY A 72 11.11 -2.02 -20.43
CA GLY A 72 10.58 -2.59 -21.66
C GLY A 72 9.10 -2.91 -21.56
N GLU A 73 8.71 -3.57 -20.48
CA GLU A 73 7.32 -3.90 -20.21
C GLU A 73 6.47 -2.65 -19.96
N CYS A 74 7.00 -1.66 -19.23
CA CYS A 74 6.34 -0.37 -19.05
C CYS A 74 6.04 0.32 -20.39
N ARG A 75 6.98 0.31 -21.34
CA ARG A 75 6.74 0.85 -22.70
C ARG A 75 5.68 0.04 -23.43
N ARG A 76 5.79 -1.29 -23.41
CA ARG A 76 4.88 -2.19 -24.12
C ARG A 76 3.43 -2.04 -23.65
N ARG A 77 3.22 -1.89 -22.34
CA ARG A 77 1.91 -1.77 -21.69
C ARG A 77 1.44 -0.31 -21.53
N GLY A 78 2.29 0.67 -21.78
CA GLY A 78 1.96 2.08 -21.58
C GLY A 78 1.83 2.48 -20.12
N PHE A 79 2.48 1.76 -19.18
CA PHE A 79 2.48 2.14 -17.78
C PHE A 79 3.17 3.50 -17.58
N LYS A 80 2.54 4.34 -16.76
CA LYS A 80 3.01 5.70 -16.44
C LYS A 80 3.88 5.78 -15.20
N GLY A 81 4.02 4.67 -14.48
CA GLY A 81 4.83 4.59 -13.27
C GLY A 81 5.04 3.15 -12.83
N ILE A 82 5.82 3.02 -11.75
CA ILE A 82 6.16 1.75 -11.12
C ILE A 82 5.99 1.92 -9.61
N VAL A 83 5.25 1.01 -8.97
CA VAL A 83 5.18 0.84 -7.52
C VAL A 83 6.09 -0.32 -7.15
N CYS A 84 7.13 -0.07 -6.38
CA CYS A 84 7.93 -1.10 -5.75
C CYS A 84 7.25 -1.49 -4.43
N ASP A 85 6.68 -2.68 -4.39
CA ASP A 85 6.05 -3.27 -3.21
C ASP A 85 7.04 -4.28 -2.59
N PHE A 86 8.16 -3.74 -2.08
CA PHE A 86 9.26 -4.52 -1.57
C PHE A 86 9.18 -4.62 -0.06
N GLU A 87 8.72 -5.77 0.41
CA GLU A 87 8.62 -6.08 1.83
C GLU A 87 9.96 -6.57 2.41
N GLY A 88 10.09 -6.44 3.74
CA GLY A 88 11.26 -6.90 4.48
C GLY A 88 12.43 -5.91 4.47
N ALA A 89 13.60 -6.42 4.87
CA ALA A 89 14.83 -5.61 4.89
C ALA A 89 15.37 -5.36 3.47
N PRO A 90 15.80 -4.14 3.15
CA PRO A 90 16.42 -3.85 1.87
C PRO A 90 17.67 -4.71 1.62
N SER A 91 17.79 -5.28 0.42
CA SER A 91 19.02 -5.90 -0.06
C SER A 91 19.80 -4.95 -0.97
N ASP A 92 21.10 -5.11 -1.05
CA ASP A 92 21.97 -4.29 -1.91
C ASP A 92 21.54 -4.36 -3.38
N CYS A 93 21.13 -5.53 -3.86
CA CYS A 93 20.63 -5.72 -5.21
C CYS A 93 19.34 -4.92 -5.47
N LEU A 94 18.34 -4.98 -4.57
CA LEU A 94 17.10 -4.22 -4.71
C LEU A 94 17.33 -2.72 -4.56
N MET A 95 18.22 -2.27 -3.66
CA MET A 95 18.60 -0.86 -3.57
C MET A 95 19.22 -0.36 -4.88
N LYS A 96 20.09 -1.16 -5.50
CA LYS A 96 20.69 -0.87 -6.80
C LYS A 96 19.65 -0.84 -7.92
N LEU A 97 18.71 -1.81 -7.92
CA LEU A 97 17.57 -1.82 -8.86
C LEU A 97 16.75 -0.54 -8.75
N VAL A 98 16.35 -0.15 -7.54
CA VAL A 98 15.58 1.06 -7.26
C VAL A 98 16.33 2.30 -7.75
N THR A 99 17.65 2.40 -7.48
CA THR A 99 18.47 3.53 -7.95
C THR A 99 18.49 3.65 -9.47
N ILE A 100 18.59 2.52 -10.18
CA ILE A 100 18.59 2.52 -11.66
C ILE A 100 17.19 2.88 -12.18
N LEU A 101 16.12 2.33 -11.56
CA LEU A 101 14.74 2.63 -11.91
C LEU A 101 14.42 4.11 -11.70
N ASP A 102 14.84 4.70 -10.57
CA ASP A 102 14.57 6.10 -10.25
C ASP A 102 15.10 7.05 -11.33
N ARG A 103 16.36 6.89 -11.71
CA ARG A 103 16.99 7.68 -12.78
C ARG A 103 16.28 7.53 -14.11
N ASN A 104 15.96 6.29 -14.50
CA ASN A 104 15.31 6.02 -15.80
C ASN A 104 13.85 6.47 -15.82
N CYS A 105 13.11 6.30 -14.73
CA CYS A 105 11.74 6.78 -14.60
C CYS A 105 11.69 8.31 -14.72
N ALA A 106 12.55 9.02 -13.97
CA ALA A 106 12.65 10.47 -14.04
C ALA A 106 12.97 10.95 -15.46
N ALA A 107 13.95 10.35 -16.13
CA ALA A 107 14.33 10.70 -17.50
C ALA A 107 13.22 10.43 -18.55
N GLN A 108 12.28 9.50 -18.27
CA GLN A 108 11.20 9.12 -19.18
C GLN A 108 9.82 9.72 -18.77
N GLY A 109 9.78 10.62 -17.79
CA GLY A 109 8.53 11.21 -17.28
C GLY A 109 7.60 10.19 -16.62
N ARG A 110 8.14 9.12 -16.05
CA ARG A 110 7.41 8.11 -15.26
C ARG A 110 7.60 8.37 -13.78
N THR A 111 6.62 7.99 -12.98
CA THR A 111 6.72 8.08 -11.52
C THR A 111 7.18 6.75 -10.95
N LEU A 112 8.17 6.78 -10.05
CA LEU A 112 8.55 5.65 -9.22
C LEU A 112 7.99 5.85 -7.81
N TYR A 113 7.37 4.83 -7.25
CA TYR A 113 6.90 4.78 -5.86
C TYR A 113 7.68 3.71 -5.13
N VAL A 114 8.22 4.04 -3.97
CA VAL A 114 9.06 3.14 -3.18
C VAL A 114 8.65 3.11 -1.72
N PRO A 115 8.79 1.98 -1.02
CA PRO A 115 8.68 1.94 0.42
C PRO A 115 9.67 2.89 1.09
N GLU A 116 9.37 3.35 2.30
CA GLU A 116 10.22 4.27 3.04
C GLU A 116 11.66 3.77 3.21
N SER A 117 11.84 2.46 3.37
CA SER A 117 13.15 1.81 3.48
C SER A 117 14.06 2.00 2.26
N TYR A 118 13.47 2.30 1.08
CA TYR A 118 14.19 2.56 -0.17
C TYR A 118 14.24 4.04 -0.56
N ALA A 119 13.75 4.95 0.28
CA ALA A 119 13.66 6.38 -0.04
C ALA A 119 15.01 7.03 -0.41
N ALA A 120 16.11 6.57 0.21
CA ALA A 120 17.46 7.03 -0.09
C ALA A 120 17.95 6.61 -1.49
N SER A 121 17.50 5.46 -1.99
CA SER A 121 17.81 4.95 -3.33
C SER A 121 16.98 5.58 -4.45
N ALA A 122 15.93 6.33 -4.11
CA ALA A 122 15.01 6.96 -5.07
C ALA A 122 14.78 8.45 -4.77
N PRO A 123 15.81 9.31 -4.94
CA PRO A 123 15.70 10.74 -4.60
C PRO A 123 14.64 11.49 -5.44
N ALA A 124 14.35 11.08 -6.66
CA ALA A 124 13.27 11.62 -7.49
C ALA A 124 11.92 10.93 -7.29
N GLY A 125 11.92 9.73 -6.73
CA GLY A 125 10.73 8.90 -6.51
C GLY A 125 9.84 9.42 -5.40
N ARG A 126 8.62 8.87 -5.33
CA ARG A 126 7.66 9.09 -4.26
C ARG A 126 7.80 8.02 -3.18
N VAL A 127 7.62 8.43 -1.94
CA VAL A 127 7.82 7.57 -0.77
C VAL A 127 6.47 7.13 -0.22
N LEU A 128 6.25 5.82 -0.19
CA LEU A 128 5.06 5.19 0.37
C LEU A 128 5.21 5.11 1.89
N ILE A 129 4.26 5.73 2.59
CA ILE A 129 4.21 5.74 4.05
C ILE A 129 3.03 4.88 4.49
N SER A 130 3.32 3.77 5.17
CA SER A 130 2.30 2.85 5.68
C SER A 130 1.36 3.54 6.68
N SER A 131 0.08 3.22 6.58
CA SER A 131 -0.95 3.63 7.55
C SER A 131 -0.93 2.77 8.82
N VAL A 132 -0.21 1.66 8.83
CA VAL A 132 -0.02 0.83 10.03
C VAL A 132 1.01 1.48 10.93
N LEU A 133 0.67 1.60 12.21
CA LEU A 133 1.48 2.29 13.21
C LEU A 133 1.91 1.33 14.30
N THR A 134 3.17 1.43 14.69
CA THR A 134 3.69 0.76 15.91
C THR A 134 3.54 1.64 17.15
N HIS A 135 3.42 2.96 16.97
CA HIS A 135 3.23 3.95 18.03
C HIS A 135 2.82 5.32 17.46
N GLY A 136 2.25 6.17 18.30
CA GLY A 136 1.88 7.54 17.93
C GLY A 136 0.57 7.62 17.13
N THR A 137 0.46 8.64 16.29
CA THR A 137 -0.73 8.90 15.47
C THR A 137 -0.38 8.96 13.99
N LEU A 138 -1.34 8.64 13.12
CA LEU A 138 -1.17 8.72 11.66
C LEU A 138 -0.82 10.16 11.21
N GLU A 139 -1.41 11.16 11.87
CA GLU A 139 -1.09 12.56 11.59
C GLU A 139 0.40 12.88 11.82
N ARG A 140 0.94 12.52 12.98
CA ARG A 140 2.37 12.72 13.29
C ARG A 140 3.28 11.96 12.34
N ARG A 141 2.89 10.74 11.97
CA ARG A 141 3.60 9.90 11.02
C ARG A 141 3.71 10.57 9.63
N LEU A 142 2.58 11.09 9.13
CA LEU A 142 2.52 11.77 7.83
C LEU A 142 3.23 13.14 7.85
N LEU A 143 3.09 13.91 8.94
CA LEU A 143 3.82 15.17 9.09
C LEU A 143 5.34 14.95 9.10
N GLY A 144 5.83 14.01 9.89
CA GLY A 144 7.27 13.67 9.92
C GLY A 144 7.80 13.19 8.56
N ALA A 145 7.01 12.41 7.82
CA ALA A 145 7.36 12.00 6.47
C ALA A 145 7.38 13.20 5.50
N ALA A 146 6.39 14.10 5.61
CA ALA A 146 6.32 15.32 4.77
C ALA A 146 7.47 16.30 5.06
N GLU A 147 7.92 16.41 6.30
CA GLU A 147 9.12 17.16 6.67
C GLU A 147 10.39 16.56 6.08
N ARG A 148 10.51 15.24 6.13
CA ARG A 148 11.70 14.51 5.68
C ARG A 148 11.80 14.40 4.17
N TYR A 149 10.70 14.13 3.47
CA TYR A 149 10.70 13.81 2.03
C TYR A 149 10.04 14.90 1.17
N GLY A 150 9.32 15.84 1.77
CA GLY A 150 8.46 16.80 1.09
C GLY A 150 7.05 16.24 0.81
N LYS A 151 6.03 17.11 0.90
CA LYS A 151 4.61 16.73 0.68
C LYS A 151 4.36 16.15 -0.72
N GLU A 152 5.03 16.66 -1.74
CA GLU A 152 4.89 16.22 -3.13
C GLU A 152 5.51 14.85 -3.40
N ARG A 153 6.39 14.37 -2.53
CA ARG A 153 6.98 13.03 -2.59
C ARG A 153 6.33 12.04 -1.64
N THR A 154 5.56 12.51 -0.67
CA THR A 154 4.90 11.65 0.32
C THR A 154 3.58 11.12 -0.23
N VAL A 155 3.38 9.81 -0.16
CA VAL A 155 2.16 9.10 -0.58
C VAL A 155 1.74 8.17 0.56
N LEU A 156 0.48 8.23 0.97
CA LEU A 156 -0.07 7.34 1.99
C LEU A 156 -0.31 5.94 1.39
N ALA A 157 0.36 4.92 1.91
CA ALA A 157 0.01 3.53 1.64
C ALA A 157 -1.04 3.07 2.65
N VAL A 158 -2.29 2.98 2.23
CA VAL A 158 -3.39 2.50 3.06
C VAL A 158 -3.32 0.99 3.15
N GLU A 159 -3.31 0.49 4.36
CA GLU A 159 -3.45 -0.93 4.65
C GLU A 159 -4.82 -1.15 5.28
N TRP A 160 -5.48 -2.24 4.89
CA TRP A 160 -6.75 -2.65 5.49
C TRP A 160 -6.47 -3.57 6.67
N VAL A 161 -6.40 -2.98 7.86
CA VAL A 161 -6.02 -3.68 9.08
C VAL A 161 -7.19 -4.53 9.61
N ARG A 162 -6.89 -5.75 10.03
CA ARG A 162 -7.74 -6.63 10.83
C ARG A 162 -6.84 -7.51 11.68
N GLU A 163 -6.58 -7.10 12.91
CA GLU A 163 -5.62 -7.79 13.78
C GLU A 163 -6.15 -7.94 15.21
N ASP A 164 -5.86 -9.10 15.80
CA ASP A 164 -6.19 -9.48 17.17
C ASP A 164 -4.92 -9.58 18.00
N PHE A 165 -4.81 -8.77 19.04
CA PHE A 165 -3.64 -8.66 19.90
C PHE A 165 -3.94 -9.23 21.28
N PRO A 166 -3.16 -10.20 21.81
CA PRO A 166 -3.22 -10.53 23.21
C PRO A 166 -2.67 -9.36 24.05
N LEU A 167 -3.27 -9.09 25.20
CA LEU A 167 -2.81 -8.05 26.11
C LEU A 167 -2.00 -8.64 27.29
N PRO A 168 -0.90 -8.02 27.72
CA PRO A 168 -0.37 -6.76 27.19
C PRO A 168 0.16 -6.91 25.76
N ALA A 169 -0.18 -5.94 24.88
CA ALA A 169 0.21 -5.98 23.48
C ALA A 169 1.73 -5.92 23.34
N GLY A 170 2.29 -6.90 22.63
CA GLY A 170 3.71 -6.96 22.31
C GLY A 170 3.90 -7.56 20.93
N GLY A 171 4.37 -6.77 19.97
CA GLY A 171 4.62 -7.22 18.60
C GLY A 171 3.41 -7.12 17.66
N ARG A 172 3.40 -7.94 16.61
CA ARG A 172 2.30 -8.00 15.62
C ARG A 172 1.11 -8.75 16.19
N GLY A 173 -0.09 -8.28 15.85
CA GLY A 173 -1.32 -9.00 16.08
C GLY A 173 -1.45 -10.23 15.18
N ARG A 174 -2.38 -11.09 15.51
CA ARG A 174 -2.81 -12.18 14.64
C ARG A 174 -3.78 -11.62 13.58
N PRO A 175 -3.48 -11.74 12.29
CA PRO A 175 -4.44 -11.34 11.26
C PRO A 175 -5.77 -12.09 11.41
N LEU A 176 -6.88 -11.37 11.21
CA LEU A 176 -8.23 -11.92 11.18
C LEU A 176 -8.76 -11.95 9.76
N ALA A 177 -9.37 -13.06 9.35
CA ALA A 177 -10.21 -13.08 8.17
C ALA A 177 -11.46 -12.23 8.40
N GLN A 178 -12.09 -11.73 7.34
CA GLN A 178 -13.31 -10.93 7.44
C GLN A 178 -14.42 -11.67 8.22
N GLU A 179 -14.63 -12.92 7.86
CA GLU A 179 -15.63 -13.77 8.51
C GLU A 179 -15.33 -14.00 10.01
N GLU A 180 -14.04 -14.15 10.38
CA GLU A 180 -13.63 -14.28 11.79
C GLU A 180 -13.97 -13.03 12.59
N LEU A 181 -13.67 -11.84 12.05
CA LEU A 181 -14.00 -10.56 12.68
C LEU A 181 -15.51 -10.40 12.86
N GLU A 182 -16.30 -10.67 11.82
CA GLU A 182 -17.75 -10.59 11.87
C GLU A 182 -18.36 -11.56 12.89
N ASN A 183 -17.85 -12.80 12.93
CA ASN A 183 -18.28 -13.81 13.91
C ASN A 183 -17.90 -13.39 15.34
N LEU A 184 -16.73 -12.78 15.53
CA LEU A 184 -16.31 -12.27 16.82
C LEU A 184 -17.23 -11.15 17.30
N ILE A 185 -17.53 -10.18 16.45
CA ILE A 185 -18.44 -9.07 16.76
C ILE A 185 -19.85 -9.59 17.05
N ARG A 186 -20.37 -10.48 16.22
CA ARG A 186 -21.71 -11.06 16.43
C ARG A 186 -21.85 -11.84 17.72
N ARG A 187 -20.80 -12.62 18.07
CA ARG A 187 -20.83 -13.47 19.27
C ARG A 187 -20.65 -12.69 20.56
N LEU A 188 -19.81 -11.65 20.54
CA LEU A 188 -19.41 -10.93 21.73
C LEU A 188 -20.22 -9.65 21.95
N GLU A 189 -20.87 -9.14 20.88
CA GLU A 189 -21.58 -7.86 20.87
C GLU A 189 -20.79 -6.73 21.57
N PRO A 190 -19.48 -6.55 21.24
CA PRO A 190 -18.63 -5.65 22.00
C PRO A 190 -18.99 -4.19 21.71
N ALA A 191 -18.68 -3.31 22.68
CA ALA A 191 -18.65 -1.88 22.40
C ALA A 191 -17.49 -1.59 21.43
N VAL A 192 -17.83 -1.15 20.23
CA VAL A 192 -16.85 -0.78 19.19
C VAL A 192 -16.56 0.73 19.29
N PHE A 193 -15.29 1.08 19.35
CA PHE A 193 -14.81 2.45 19.41
C PHE A 193 -14.04 2.82 18.14
N PHE A 194 -13.94 4.11 17.85
CA PHE A 194 -13.10 4.65 16.79
C PHE A 194 -11.96 5.46 17.40
N ASP A 195 -10.72 5.07 17.13
CA ASP A 195 -9.53 5.83 17.50
C ASP A 195 -9.15 6.82 16.41
N LYS A 196 -9.26 8.12 16.72
CA LYS A 196 -8.94 9.19 15.77
C LYS A 196 -7.45 9.30 15.45
N GLY A 197 -6.59 8.88 16.38
CA GLY A 197 -5.13 8.89 16.18
C GLY A 197 -4.67 7.81 15.20
N LEU A 198 -5.29 6.65 15.26
CA LEU A 198 -5.02 5.52 14.36
C LEU A 198 -5.87 5.57 13.10
N CYS A 199 -6.96 6.36 13.09
CA CYS A 199 -8.01 6.33 12.07
C CYS A 199 -8.52 4.90 11.85
N ALA A 200 -8.82 4.17 12.93
CA ALA A 200 -9.24 2.77 12.88
C ALA A 200 -10.25 2.47 13.99
N HIS A 201 -11.02 1.41 13.82
CA HIS A 201 -11.94 0.91 14.83
C HIS A 201 -11.25 -0.11 15.72
N TYR A 202 -11.72 -0.19 16.98
CA TYR A 202 -11.23 -1.21 17.92
C TYR A 202 -12.30 -1.63 18.91
N PHE A 203 -12.11 -2.80 19.48
CA PHE A 203 -12.79 -3.27 20.68
C PHE A 203 -11.87 -4.17 21.50
N THR A 204 -12.26 -4.42 22.74
CA THR A 204 -11.56 -5.35 23.64
C THR A 204 -12.49 -6.47 24.08
N TYR A 205 -11.92 -7.64 24.37
CA TYR A 205 -12.68 -8.77 24.90
C TYR A 205 -11.82 -9.66 25.80
N MET A 206 -12.47 -10.56 26.54
CA MET A 206 -11.81 -11.48 27.46
C MET A 206 -12.08 -12.95 27.06
N VAL A 207 -11.04 -13.79 27.18
CA VAL A 207 -11.17 -15.25 27.14
C VAL A 207 -10.54 -15.81 28.40
N GLY A 208 -11.36 -16.21 29.35
CA GLY A 208 -10.89 -16.54 30.71
C GLY A 208 -10.16 -15.34 31.33
N PRO A 209 -8.94 -15.51 31.85
CA PRO A 209 -8.15 -14.41 32.44
C PRO A 209 -7.40 -13.57 31.42
N LYS A 210 -7.44 -13.91 30.12
CA LYS A 210 -6.70 -13.23 29.07
C LYS A 210 -7.53 -12.16 28.39
N ALA A 211 -6.99 -10.94 28.32
CA ALA A 211 -7.58 -9.84 27.57
C ALA A 211 -7.02 -9.78 26.15
N TYR A 212 -7.86 -9.33 25.21
CA TYR A 212 -7.52 -9.16 23.82
C TYR A 212 -7.98 -7.79 23.31
N PHE A 213 -7.26 -7.26 22.33
CA PHE A 213 -7.56 -6.01 21.65
C PHE A 213 -7.64 -6.27 20.15
N VAL A 214 -8.78 -5.97 19.55
CA VAL A 214 -8.96 -6.10 18.11
C VAL A 214 -8.93 -4.72 17.47
N LEU A 215 -8.06 -4.54 16.48
CA LEU A 215 -7.94 -3.34 15.65
C LEU A 215 -8.38 -3.69 14.22
N PHE A 216 -9.28 -2.87 13.66
CA PHE A 216 -9.77 -3.15 12.31
C PHE A 216 -10.19 -1.90 11.54
N ASP A 217 -10.08 -2.00 10.23
CA ASP A 217 -10.53 -0.99 9.29
C ASP A 217 -11.97 -1.24 8.81
N THR A 218 -12.60 -0.17 8.41
CA THR A 218 -13.90 -0.11 7.74
C THR A 218 -13.82 0.92 6.61
N PRO A 219 -14.79 1.00 5.69
CA PRO A 219 -14.83 2.08 4.69
C PRO A 219 -14.71 3.47 5.31
N ARG A 220 -15.34 3.69 6.47
CA ARG A 220 -15.23 4.95 7.22
C ARG A 220 -13.79 5.25 7.66
N SER A 221 -13.08 4.27 8.20
CA SER A 221 -11.69 4.48 8.63
C SER A 221 -10.76 4.79 7.46
N VAL A 222 -10.98 4.17 6.31
CA VAL A 222 -10.24 4.49 5.07
C VAL A 222 -10.54 5.93 4.64
N ARG A 223 -11.81 6.36 4.64
CA ARG A 223 -12.20 7.74 4.33
C ARG A 223 -11.48 8.72 5.26
N GLU A 224 -11.48 8.48 6.57
CA GLU A 224 -10.77 9.33 7.56
C GLU A 224 -9.26 9.41 7.31
N LYS A 225 -8.61 8.29 6.93
CA LYS A 225 -7.20 8.27 6.52
C LYS A 225 -6.94 9.14 5.28
N LEU A 226 -7.81 9.03 4.28
CA LEU A 226 -7.70 9.82 3.04
C LEU A 226 -7.94 11.32 3.30
N ASP A 227 -8.94 11.66 4.11
CA ASP A 227 -9.25 13.04 4.48
C ASP A 227 -8.13 13.66 5.29
N LEU A 228 -7.53 12.92 6.22
CA LEU A 228 -6.36 13.37 6.95
C LEU A 228 -5.19 13.66 6.00
N ALA A 229 -4.85 12.72 5.12
CA ALA A 229 -3.77 12.92 4.14
C ALA A 229 -4.04 14.13 3.22
N ASN A 230 -5.30 14.33 2.82
CA ASN A 230 -5.70 15.47 2.00
C ASN A 230 -5.56 16.81 2.76
N ARG A 231 -6.01 16.88 4.01
CA ARG A 231 -5.84 18.08 4.88
C ARG A 231 -4.38 18.45 5.09
N LEU A 232 -3.50 17.45 5.22
CA LEU A 232 -2.05 17.66 5.37
C LEU A 232 -1.36 18.04 4.06
N GLY A 233 -2.06 17.97 2.93
CA GLY A 233 -1.52 18.27 1.61
C GLY A 233 -0.58 17.18 1.07
N ILE A 234 -0.75 15.93 1.53
CA ILE A 234 -0.02 14.76 1.04
C ILE A 234 -0.39 14.51 -0.43
N ARG A 235 0.59 14.15 -1.24
CA ARG A 235 0.46 14.02 -2.70
C ARG A 235 -0.66 13.08 -3.15
N GLY A 236 -0.76 11.90 -2.55
CA GLY A 236 -1.73 10.89 -2.96
C GLY A 236 -1.80 9.72 -2.00
N ALA A 237 -2.52 8.68 -2.40
CA ALA A 237 -2.59 7.42 -1.68
C ALA A 237 -2.53 6.21 -2.62
N LEU A 238 -2.01 5.09 -2.09
CA LEU A 238 -2.09 3.75 -2.65
C LEU A 238 -3.06 2.94 -1.80
N LEU A 239 -4.07 2.34 -2.42
CA LEU A 239 -5.17 1.61 -1.77
C LEU A 239 -5.10 0.12 -2.12
N PRO A 240 -5.38 -0.79 -1.18
CA PRO A 240 -5.45 -2.22 -1.41
C PRO A 240 -6.78 -2.55 -2.15
N GLY A 241 -6.69 -2.88 -3.44
CA GLY A 241 -7.85 -3.04 -4.31
C GLY A 241 -8.84 -4.11 -3.89
N PRO A 242 -8.42 -5.34 -3.52
CA PRO A 242 -9.34 -6.39 -3.13
C PRO A 242 -10.26 -6.02 -1.97
N GLU A 243 -9.75 -5.25 -1.00
CA GLU A 243 -10.49 -4.79 0.16
C GLU A 243 -11.32 -3.54 -0.12
N ILE A 244 -10.85 -2.67 -1.02
CA ILE A 244 -11.48 -1.38 -1.31
C ILE A 244 -12.58 -1.49 -2.37
N GLU A 245 -12.43 -2.36 -3.37
CA GLU A 245 -13.35 -2.47 -4.51
C GLU A 245 -14.82 -2.66 -4.12
N PRO A 246 -15.15 -3.51 -3.12
CA PRO A 246 -16.54 -3.67 -2.68
C PRO A 246 -17.14 -2.43 -2.01
N HIS A 247 -16.31 -1.46 -1.63
CA HIS A 247 -16.67 -0.31 -0.81
C HIS A 247 -16.41 1.05 -1.48
N LEU A 248 -16.15 1.06 -2.80
CA LEU A 248 -15.82 2.28 -3.54
C LEU A 248 -16.85 3.39 -3.36
N ASP A 249 -18.16 3.05 -3.48
CA ASP A 249 -19.22 4.00 -3.29
C ASP A 249 -19.24 4.60 -1.87
N GLU A 250 -19.05 3.76 -0.87
CA GLU A 250 -19.07 4.15 0.54
C GLU A 250 -17.88 5.03 0.92
N ILE A 251 -16.71 4.79 0.27
CA ILE A 251 -15.48 5.56 0.54
C ILE A 251 -15.48 6.90 -0.22
N PHE A 252 -15.94 6.93 -1.47
CA PHE A 252 -15.71 8.05 -2.38
C PHE A 252 -16.96 8.88 -2.71
N ARG A 253 -18.18 8.36 -2.52
CA ARG A 253 -19.36 9.19 -2.62
C ARG A 253 -19.50 10.01 -1.34
N SER A 254 -19.54 11.33 -1.47
CA SER A 254 -19.98 12.21 -0.40
C SER A 254 -21.44 11.90 -0.09
N ASP A 255 -21.78 11.75 1.18
CA ASP A 255 -23.17 11.73 1.61
C ASP A 255 -23.81 13.04 1.11
N LEU A 256 -24.76 12.94 0.17
CA LEU A 256 -25.61 14.02 -0.28
C LEU A 256 -26.56 14.43 0.85
#